data_187c4254aa78ea90237b44bf87f57729
#
_entry.id   187c4254aa78ea90237b44bf87f57729
#
_cell.length_a   1.000
_cell.length_b   1.000
_cell.length_c   1.000
_cell.angle_alpha   90.00
_cell.angle_beta   90.00
_cell.angle_gamma   90.00
#
_symmetry.space_group_name_H-M   'P 1'
#
loop_
_entity.id
_entity.type
_entity.pdbx_description
1 polymer ?
#
loop_
_entity_poly.entity_id
_entity_poly.type
_entity_poly.pdbx_seq_one_letter_code
_entity_poly.pdbx_strand_id
1 'polypeptide(L)'
;MNIKKIILAFAASAMLAGGCTSLDMDPVSDITDLNYWKTPEQFDSFVFGLHSRFRSHSWNMFLLGEARSDVFGGIPFGGEATQGMERFPYNTLNAENPGISGFGDLYQNINQMNLFISRTLHTDVLTESARNYYLGQVYGLRAYYMYQLYRSWGDVVFTEEPSLGFEVGKLAKAATPAAEIFEQVKKDIESSLSYFGSDYTIKEKKSLWSKAATLMLKADVYLWSAHRDGGEGDARTAKNALVDIQNNISRSNLDLMDTYQGVFAYDNKGNKEIIFTIHNELFEYNLWNGNNDLFPQADYLGKFYNADGTLINTSVENNFGIMRLMVKLENFKKFLPGDTRRDVTLKDVYNKVENGKLELVGVYPHKYWGVMNGSTWVRCDDYPIYRYSDLLLMLAEAKVLLGEDPATEINRVRRRAFGDAYDASTVGFPNQEVDKRPADAVLQERLFEFMLEGKRWYDLRRFGDSYVLDYTPAEPARLLWPINQGALTNNPLLKQTVGY
;
A
#
# COMPACT_ATOMS: atom_id res chain seq x y z
N MET A 1 -18.24 12.70 82.28
CA MET A 1 -18.20 12.33 80.89
C MET A 1 -18.59 10.86 80.77
N ASN A 2 -19.70 10.54 80.17
CA ASN A 2 -20.41 9.25 80.33
C ASN A 2 -19.67 8.12 79.49
N ILE A 3 -19.21 7.10 80.19
CA ILE A 3 -18.51 5.92 79.66
C ILE A 3 -19.21 5.31 78.41
N LYS A 4 -20.57 5.39 78.36
CA LYS A 4 -21.37 4.93 77.22
C LYS A 4 -21.11 5.71 75.97
N LYS A 5 -20.72 6.99 76.01
CA LYS A 5 -20.40 7.81 74.84
C LYS A 5 -18.99 7.51 74.31
N ILE A 6 -18.08 7.06 75.10
CA ILE A 6 -16.72 6.65 74.75
C ILE A 6 -16.75 5.30 73.99
N ILE A 7 -17.56 4.35 74.47
CA ILE A 7 -17.73 3.03 73.81
C ILE A 7 -18.42 3.15 72.47
N LEU A 8 -19.39 4.07 72.33
CA LEU A 8 -20.05 4.32 71.06
C LEU A 8 -19.11 4.96 70.01
N ALA A 9 -18.20 5.85 70.49
CA ALA A 9 -17.21 6.49 69.64
C ALA A 9 -16.12 5.49 69.15
N PHE A 10 -15.73 4.53 69.97
CA PHE A 10 -14.76 3.49 69.61
C PHE A 10 -15.37 2.42 68.73
N ALA A 11 -16.65 2.08 68.86
CA ALA A 11 -17.36 1.18 67.97
C ALA A 11 -17.57 1.81 66.52
N ALA A 12 -17.85 3.10 66.49
CA ALA A 12 -17.95 3.82 65.19
C ALA A 12 -16.60 3.97 64.48
N SER A 13 -15.50 4.12 65.20
CA SER A 13 -14.14 4.18 64.61
C SER A 13 -13.64 2.81 64.10
N ALA A 14 -14.07 1.71 64.76
CA ALA A 14 -13.71 0.36 64.30
C ALA A 14 -14.46 -0.10 63.07
N MET A 15 -15.66 0.46 62.80
CA MET A 15 -16.37 0.19 61.52
C MET A 15 -15.85 0.97 60.33
N LEU A 16 -15.07 2.02 60.51
CA LEU A 16 -14.42 2.78 59.43
C LEU A 16 -13.05 2.22 59.04
N ALA A 17 -12.47 1.31 59.80
CA ALA A 17 -11.18 0.68 59.49
C ALA A 17 -11.27 -0.65 58.73
N GLY A 18 -12.48 -1.16 58.48
CA GLY A 18 -12.72 -2.42 57.77
C GLY A 18 -13.05 -2.26 56.28
N GLY A 19 -12.91 -1.06 55.70
CA GLY A 19 -13.34 -0.73 54.36
C GLY A 19 -12.23 -0.59 53.31
N CYS A 20 -11.08 -1.23 53.49
CA CYS A 20 -10.06 -1.36 52.45
C CYS A 20 -9.97 -2.82 52.01
N THR A 21 -11.07 -3.36 51.49
CA THR A 21 -10.93 -4.43 50.48
C THR A 21 -10.63 -3.74 49.17
N SER A 22 -9.58 -4.16 48.53
CA SER A 22 -9.09 -3.64 47.26
C SER A 22 -10.24 -3.28 46.31
N LEU A 23 -10.35 -2.01 45.95
CA LEU A 23 -11.15 -1.53 44.83
C LEU A 23 -10.41 -1.80 43.49
N ASP A 24 -9.77 -2.95 43.35
CA ASP A 24 -9.39 -3.54 42.11
C ASP A 24 -10.62 -4.28 41.55
N MET A 25 -11.65 -3.51 41.26
CA MET A 25 -12.68 -3.97 40.32
C MET A 25 -12.11 -3.73 38.95
N ASP A 26 -11.68 -4.80 38.26
CA ASP A 26 -11.49 -4.74 36.84
C ASP A 26 -12.76 -4.12 36.23
N PRO A 27 -12.64 -3.01 35.48
CA PRO A 27 -13.81 -2.39 34.89
C PRO A 27 -14.42 -3.39 33.91
N VAL A 28 -15.57 -3.96 34.27
CA VAL A 28 -16.29 -4.96 33.44
C VAL A 28 -16.76 -4.37 32.12
N SER A 29 -16.75 -3.03 31.99
CA SER A 29 -17.17 -2.28 30.80
C SER A 29 -16.03 -1.85 29.90
N ASP A 30 -14.76 -1.88 30.36
CA ASP A 30 -13.63 -1.46 29.55
C ASP A 30 -12.84 -2.68 29.06
N ILE A 31 -12.54 -2.70 27.75
CA ILE A 31 -11.69 -3.73 27.14
C ILE A 31 -10.25 -3.40 27.54
N THR A 32 -9.69 -4.23 28.42
CA THR A 32 -8.27 -4.16 28.82
C THR A 32 -7.52 -5.38 28.32
N ASP A 33 -6.19 -5.32 28.25
CA ASP A 33 -5.38 -6.48 27.87
C ASP A 33 -5.58 -7.70 28.83
N LEU A 34 -6.00 -7.45 30.07
CA LEU A 34 -6.28 -8.48 31.08
C LEU A 34 -7.60 -9.24 30.83
N ASN A 35 -8.61 -8.57 30.28
CA ASN A 35 -9.94 -9.16 30.05
C ASN A 35 -10.21 -9.49 28.57
N TYR A 36 -9.35 -9.09 27.66
CA TYR A 36 -9.33 -9.52 26.26
C TYR A 36 -8.63 -10.89 26.13
N TRP A 37 -8.61 -11.47 24.98
CA TRP A 37 -7.94 -12.74 24.66
C TRP A 37 -8.55 -13.99 25.32
N LYS A 38 -9.86 -13.96 25.63
CA LYS A 38 -10.57 -15.04 26.31
C LYS A 38 -11.34 -15.96 25.38
N THR A 39 -11.68 -15.51 24.17
CA THR A 39 -12.46 -16.27 23.20
C THR A 39 -11.85 -16.21 21.79
N PRO A 40 -12.06 -17.22 20.93
CA PRO A 40 -11.58 -17.19 19.55
C PRO A 40 -12.06 -15.96 18.76
N GLU A 41 -13.29 -15.49 19.00
CA GLU A 41 -13.89 -14.34 18.33
C GLU A 41 -13.14 -13.03 18.65
N GLN A 42 -12.53 -12.93 19.82
CA GLN A 42 -11.69 -11.76 20.17
C GLN A 42 -10.40 -11.75 19.36
N PHE A 43 -9.77 -12.90 19.13
CA PHE A 43 -8.62 -13.01 18.24
C PHE A 43 -8.98 -12.69 16.80
N ASP A 44 -10.10 -13.22 16.30
CA ASP A 44 -10.61 -12.94 14.97
C ASP A 44 -10.87 -11.44 14.77
N SER A 45 -11.62 -10.83 15.70
CA SER A 45 -11.92 -9.39 15.68
C SER A 45 -10.66 -8.53 15.71
N PHE A 46 -9.61 -8.95 16.44
CA PHE A 46 -8.35 -8.22 16.50
C PHE A 46 -7.61 -8.25 15.15
N VAL A 47 -7.55 -9.43 14.49
CA VAL A 47 -6.95 -9.57 13.15
C VAL A 47 -7.71 -8.73 12.13
N PHE A 48 -9.04 -8.74 12.15
CA PHE A 48 -9.85 -7.82 11.33
C PHE A 48 -9.52 -6.36 11.62
N GLY A 49 -9.32 -5.99 12.89
CA GLY A 49 -8.90 -4.66 13.32
C GLY A 49 -7.55 -4.25 12.71
N LEU A 50 -6.57 -5.17 12.62
CA LEU A 50 -5.27 -4.91 11.98
C LEU A 50 -5.43 -4.59 10.48
N HIS A 51 -6.25 -5.38 9.77
CA HIS A 51 -6.53 -5.16 8.35
C HIS A 51 -7.38 -3.89 8.12
N SER A 52 -8.35 -3.62 8.99
CA SER A 52 -9.15 -2.39 8.92
C SER A 52 -8.30 -1.14 9.11
N ARG A 53 -7.34 -1.16 10.05
CA ARG A 53 -6.39 -0.06 10.25
C ARG A 53 -5.49 0.16 9.02
N PHE A 54 -5.23 -0.89 8.24
CA PHE A 54 -4.48 -0.77 6.99
C PHE A 54 -5.14 0.20 6.00
N ARG A 55 -6.47 0.30 5.99
CA ARG A 55 -7.23 1.25 5.15
C ARG A 55 -6.81 2.71 5.41
N SER A 56 -6.61 3.09 6.68
CA SER A 56 -6.22 4.47 7.04
C SER A 56 -4.83 4.86 6.54
N HIS A 57 -3.98 3.89 6.25
CA HIS A 57 -2.63 4.12 5.73
C HIS A 57 -2.56 4.12 4.19
N SER A 58 -3.66 3.83 3.48
CA SER A 58 -3.68 3.63 2.04
C SER A 58 -3.17 4.83 1.24
N TRP A 59 -3.55 6.06 1.64
CA TRP A 59 -3.06 7.28 1.01
C TRP A 59 -1.56 7.48 1.21
N ASN A 60 -1.06 7.32 2.42
CA ASN A 60 0.36 7.43 2.70
C ASN A 60 1.18 6.38 1.94
N MET A 61 0.69 5.13 1.86
CA MET A 61 1.34 4.07 1.08
C MET A 61 1.34 4.37 -0.41
N PHE A 62 0.25 4.94 -0.95
CA PHE A 62 0.20 5.43 -2.32
C PHE A 62 1.26 6.50 -2.57
N LEU A 63 1.32 7.54 -1.74
CA LEU A 63 2.30 8.62 -1.88
C LEU A 63 3.74 8.11 -1.78
N LEU A 64 4.03 7.24 -0.80
CA LEU A 64 5.36 6.63 -0.63
C LEU A 64 5.83 5.88 -1.88
N GLY A 65 4.92 5.15 -2.51
CA GLY A 65 5.24 4.29 -3.64
C GLY A 65 5.14 4.96 -5.02
N GLU A 66 4.56 6.18 -5.12
CA GLU A 66 4.32 6.74 -6.46
C GLU A 66 4.55 8.24 -6.59
N ALA A 67 4.26 9.04 -5.57
CA ALA A 67 4.19 10.50 -5.73
C ALA A 67 5.52 11.16 -6.17
N ARG A 68 6.66 10.57 -5.84
CA ARG A 68 8.00 11.06 -6.22
C ARG A 68 8.47 10.57 -7.58
N SER A 69 7.71 9.73 -8.25
CA SER A 69 8.09 9.09 -9.52
C SER A 69 7.86 9.99 -10.73
N ASP A 70 8.17 9.44 -11.90
CA ASP A 70 7.92 10.04 -13.20
C ASP A 70 6.42 10.09 -13.61
N VAL A 71 5.52 9.55 -12.77
CA VAL A 71 4.07 9.59 -13.04
C VAL A 71 3.53 11.00 -12.88
N PHE A 72 3.97 11.74 -11.86
CA PHE A 72 3.42 13.05 -11.49
C PHE A 72 4.32 14.20 -11.89
N GLY A 73 3.74 15.39 -12.04
CA GLY A 73 4.44 16.64 -12.30
C GLY A 73 3.64 17.59 -13.20
N GLY A 74 4.23 18.76 -13.43
CA GLY A 74 3.57 19.83 -14.16
C GLY A 74 2.68 20.70 -13.26
N ILE A 75 1.94 21.59 -13.92
CA ILE A 75 0.98 22.49 -13.29
C ILE A 75 -0.42 21.91 -13.58
N PRO A 76 -1.32 21.84 -12.60
CA PRO A 76 -2.71 21.45 -12.83
C PRO A 76 -3.34 22.19 -14.00
N PHE A 77 -3.99 21.47 -14.92
CA PHE A 77 -4.46 22.04 -16.19
C PHE A 77 -5.55 23.11 -16.00
N GLY A 78 -6.29 23.10 -14.91
CA GLY A 78 -7.27 24.11 -14.55
C GLY A 78 -6.65 25.33 -13.85
N GLY A 79 -5.36 25.29 -13.49
CA GLY A 79 -4.66 26.35 -12.75
C GLY A 79 -4.86 26.25 -11.23
N GLU A 80 -5.25 25.11 -10.71
CA GLU A 80 -5.37 24.85 -9.27
C GLU A 80 -4.02 25.00 -8.57
N ALA A 81 -4.06 25.49 -7.32
CA ALA A 81 -2.85 25.62 -6.49
C ALA A 81 -2.43 24.26 -5.93
N THR A 82 -1.20 23.88 -6.10
CA THR A 82 -0.61 22.62 -5.64
C THR A 82 -0.46 22.49 -4.14
N GLN A 83 -0.43 23.62 -3.42
CA GLN A 83 -0.37 23.71 -1.95
C GLN A 83 0.74 22.87 -1.32
N GLY A 84 1.88 22.80 -1.98
CA GLY A 84 3.06 22.06 -1.51
C GLY A 84 3.17 20.63 -2.03
N MET A 85 2.16 20.10 -2.70
CA MET A 85 2.21 18.74 -3.30
C MET A 85 3.22 18.65 -4.46
N GLU A 86 3.58 19.78 -5.09
CA GLU A 86 4.64 19.85 -6.10
C GLU A 86 6.01 19.38 -5.58
N ARG A 87 6.22 19.38 -4.25
CA ARG A 87 7.46 18.88 -3.65
C ARG A 87 7.70 17.40 -3.91
N PHE A 88 6.64 16.62 -4.09
CA PHE A 88 6.78 15.19 -4.42
C PHE A 88 7.45 14.99 -5.79
N PRO A 89 6.84 15.39 -6.91
CA PRO A 89 7.43 15.15 -8.23
C PRO A 89 8.72 15.94 -8.47
N TYR A 90 8.91 17.09 -7.83
CA TYR A 90 10.16 17.85 -7.91
C TYR A 90 11.22 17.36 -6.92
N ASN A 91 10.91 16.40 -6.06
CA ASN A 91 11.82 15.81 -5.08
C ASN A 91 12.49 16.86 -4.16
N THR A 92 11.74 17.90 -3.76
CA THR A 92 12.21 19.00 -2.90
C THR A 92 11.75 18.87 -1.44
N LEU A 93 11.50 17.64 -1.00
CA LEU A 93 11.12 17.31 0.38
C LEU A 93 12.25 17.63 1.36
N ASN A 94 11.91 17.95 2.61
CA ASN A 94 12.85 18.20 3.70
C ASN A 94 12.20 17.89 5.07
N ALA A 95 12.90 18.10 6.19
CA ALA A 95 12.41 17.78 7.53
C ALA A 95 11.15 18.55 7.97
N GLU A 96 11.05 19.83 7.56
CA GLU A 96 9.87 20.66 7.84
C GLU A 96 8.70 20.33 6.92
N ASN A 97 9.00 19.85 5.71
CA ASN A 97 8.02 19.47 4.68
C ASN A 97 8.35 18.08 4.13
N PRO A 98 8.20 17.03 4.94
CA PRO A 98 8.58 15.67 4.56
C PRO A 98 7.61 15.04 3.54
N GLY A 99 6.51 15.70 3.23
CA GLY A 99 5.44 15.19 2.38
C GLY A 99 4.52 14.21 3.11
N ILE A 100 5.08 13.28 3.86
CA ILE A 100 4.33 12.35 4.72
C ILE A 100 4.71 12.64 6.16
N SER A 101 3.77 13.23 6.91
CA SER A 101 3.96 13.57 8.32
C SER A 101 3.77 12.36 9.25
N GLY A 102 3.05 11.35 8.80
CA GLY A 102 2.69 10.16 9.58
C GLY A 102 3.79 9.08 9.64
N PHE A 103 5.09 9.44 9.74
CA PHE A 103 6.17 8.47 9.93
C PHE A 103 5.88 7.49 11.07
N GLY A 104 5.30 7.99 12.18
CA GLY A 104 4.97 7.20 13.36
C GLY A 104 3.68 6.36 13.22
N ASP A 105 2.79 6.67 12.29
CA ASP A 105 1.45 6.04 12.22
C ASP A 105 1.56 4.54 11.91
N LEU A 106 2.52 4.14 11.08
CA LEU A 106 2.76 2.75 10.73
C LEU A 106 3.20 1.92 11.96
N TYR A 107 3.91 2.55 12.91
CA TYR A 107 4.37 1.88 14.13
C TYR A 107 3.24 1.49 15.06
N GLN A 108 2.14 2.24 15.09
CA GLN A 108 0.99 1.85 15.90
C GLN A 108 0.45 0.48 15.49
N ASN A 109 0.34 0.24 14.16
CA ASN A 109 -0.14 -1.04 13.67
C ASN A 109 0.90 -2.16 13.89
N ILE A 110 2.20 -1.87 13.72
CA ILE A 110 3.29 -2.81 14.03
C ILE A 110 3.27 -3.20 15.51
N ASN A 111 3.07 -2.25 16.43
CA ASN A 111 2.95 -2.56 17.86
C ASN A 111 1.74 -3.45 18.16
N GLN A 112 0.60 -3.22 17.50
CA GLN A 112 -0.58 -4.09 17.64
C GLN A 112 -0.33 -5.50 17.07
N MET A 113 0.44 -5.61 15.98
CA MET A 113 0.88 -6.90 15.44
C MET A 113 1.81 -7.64 16.41
N ASN A 114 2.75 -6.93 17.04
CA ASN A 114 3.63 -7.50 18.07
C ASN A 114 2.82 -8.01 19.26
N LEU A 115 1.84 -7.22 19.74
CA LEU A 115 0.93 -7.64 20.80
C LEU A 115 0.17 -8.90 20.40
N PHE A 116 -0.44 -8.92 19.23
CA PHE A 116 -1.18 -10.07 18.74
C PHE A 116 -0.31 -11.34 18.67
N ILE A 117 0.89 -11.24 18.08
CA ILE A 117 1.83 -12.35 18.00
C ILE A 117 2.16 -12.88 19.40
N SER A 118 2.53 -11.99 20.33
CA SER A 118 2.87 -12.35 21.71
C SER A 118 1.72 -13.08 22.41
N ARG A 119 0.48 -12.63 22.25
CA ARG A 119 -0.70 -13.26 22.87
C ARG A 119 -1.08 -14.57 22.19
N THR A 120 -0.93 -14.65 20.88
CA THR A 120 -1.34 -15.82 20.07
C THR A 120 -0.38 -16.99 20.24
N LEU A 121 0.91 -16.76 20.39
CA LEU A 121 1.91 -17.82 20.56
C LEU A 121 1.70 -18.66 21.83
N HIS A 122 1.12 -18.08 22.88
CA HIS A 122 1.01 -18.69 24.19
C HIS A 122 -0.43 -18.95 24.65
N THR A 123 -1.41 -18.89 23.72
CA THR A 123 -2.82 -19.11 24.07
C THR A 123 -3.26 -20.57 23.86
N ASP A 124 -4.07 -21.06 24.80
CA ASP A 124 -4.80 -22.33 24.70
C ASP A 124 -6.25 -22.12 24.21
N VAL A 125 -6.66 -20.89 23.97
CA VAL A 125 -8.02 -20.51 23.53
C VAL A 125 -8.27 -20.95 22.08
N LEU A 126 -7.23 -20.91 21.24
CA LEU A 126 -7.33 -21.23 19.83
C LEU A 126 -6.93 -22.68 19.53
N THR A 127 -7.63 -23.27 18.57
CA THR A 127 -7.13 -24.51 17.93
C THR A 127 -5.79 -24.23 17.23
N GLU A 128 -4.95 -25.24 17.06
CA GLU A 128 -3.68 -25.10 16.34
C GLU A 128 -3.88 -24.55 14.93
N SER A 129 -4.90 -25.02 14.21
CA SER A 129 -5.21 -24.53 12.86
C SER A 129 -5.58 -23.06 12.85
N ALA A 130 -6.43 -22.58 13.77
CA ALA A 130 -6.81 -21.18 13.88
C ALA A 130 -5.62 -20.30 14.28
N ARG A 131 -4.83 -20.76 15.26
CA ARG A 131 -3.61 -20.07 15.69
C ARG A 131 -2.62 -19.91 14.52
N ASN A 132 -2.35 -20.97 13.79
CA ASN A 132 -1.44 -20.95 12.66
C ASN A 132 -1.95 -20.04 11.53
N TYR A 133 -3.24 -20.07 11.23
CA TYR A 133 -3.85 -19.18 10.25
C TYR A 133 -3.70 -17.70 10.62
N TYR A 134 -3.96 -17.34 11.86
CA TYR A 134 -3.81 -15.96 12.32
C TYR A 134 -2.33 -15.50 12.38
N LEU A 135 -1.43 -16.36 12.89
CA LEU A 135 0.00 -16.04 12.91
C LEU A 135 0.56 -15.88 11.49
N GLY A 136 0.15 -16.73 10.55
CA GLY A 136 0.52 -16.59 9.14
C GLY A 136 0.15 -15.23 8.58
N GLN A 137 -1.06 -14.76 8.84
CA GLN A 137 -1.52 -13.43 8.42
C GLN A 137 -0.70 -12.30 9.04
N VAL A 138 -0.54 -12.33 10.36
CA VAL A 138 0.03 -11.19 11.09
C VAL A 138 1.53 -11.06 10.89
N TYR A 139 2.27 -12.17 10.79
CA TYR A 139 3.69 -12.13 10.41
C TYR A 139 3.87 -11.57 8.98
N GLY A 140 3.06 -12.02 8.02
CA GLY A 140 3.11 -11.52 6.65
C GLY A 140 2.78 -10.03 6.55
N LEU A 141 1.75 -9.58 7.26
CA LEU A 141 1.36 -8.18 7.30
C LEU A 141 2.43 -7.31 7.99
N ARG A 142 3.05 -7.80 9.10
CA ARG A 142 4.16 -7.11 9.76
C ARG A 142 5.39 -6.99 8.84
N ALA A 143 5.74 -8.07 8.14
CA ALA A 143 6.78 -8.05 7.13
C ALA A 143 6.53 -6.99 6.06
N TYR A 144 5.29 -6.88 5.55
CA TYR A 144 4.91 -5.85 4.58
C TYR A 144 5.09 -4.43 5.13
N TYR A 145 4.63 -4.14 6.35
CA TYR A 145 4.81 -2.84 7.00
C TYR A 145 6.29 -2.50 7.21
N MET A 146 7.07 -3.44 7.70
CA MET A 146 8.52 -3.26 7.90
C MET A 146 9.24 -3.04 6.56
N TYR A 147 8.83 -3.73 5.51
CA TYR A 147 9.38 -3.52 4.18
C TYR A 147 9.02 -2.13 3.61
N GLN A 148 7.80 -1.60 3.86
CA GLN A 148 7.45 -0.22 3.53
C GLN A 148 8.37 0.78 4.25
N LEU A 149 8.61 0.60 5.55
CA LEU A 149 9.52 1.44 6.34
C LEU A 149 10.95 1.35 5.82
N TYR A 150 11.47 0.15 5.60
CA TYR A 150 12.81 -0.10 5.07
C TYR A 150 13.05 0.62 3.74
N ARG A 151 12.21 0.38 2.74
CA ARG A 151 12.45 0.94 1.40
C ARG A 151 12.17 2.44 1.31
N SER A 152 11.48 3.01 2.31
CA SER A 152 11.18 4.45 2.37
C SER A 152 12.21 5.25 3.17
N TRP A 153 12.64 4.77 4.34
CA TRP A 153 13.53 5.51 5.26
C TRP A 153 14.87 4.82 5.54
N GLY A 154 15.03 3.55 5.20
CA GLY A 154 16.24 2.78 5.46
C GLY A 154 16.32 2.33 6.92
N ASP A 155 17.14 3.02 7.71
CA ASP A 155 17.26 2.78 9.16
C ASP A 155 15.97 3.21 9.86
N VAL A 156 15.31 2.30 10.55
CA VAL A 156 14.03 2.55 11.23
C VAL A 156 13.97 1.87 12.59
N VAL A 157 13.17 2.39 13.51
CA VAL A 157 12.99 1.75 14.81
C VAL A 157 12.29 0.40 14.62
N PHE A 158 12.80 -0.64 15.27
CA PHE A 158 12.15 -1.94 15.34
C PHE A 158 12.26 -2.56 16.72
N THR A 159 11.20 -3.20 17.17
CA THR A 159 11.17 -4.07 18.34
C THR A 159 10.16 -5.18 18.12
N GLU A 160 10.49 -6.42 18.50
CA GLU A 160 9.53 -7.53 18.50
C GLU A 160 8.59 -7.47 19.71
N GLU A 161 9.04 -6.89 20.82
CA GLU A 161 8.25 -6.75 22.04
C GLU A 161 7.21 -5.65 21.89
N PRO A 162 5.94 -5.91 22.26
CA PRO A 162 4.91 -4.89 22.26
C PRO A 162 5.16 -3.87 23.38
N SER A 163 4.91 -2.60 23.10
CA SER A 163 4.89 -1.55 24.12
C SER A 163 3.51 -1.49 24.76
N LEU A 164 3.39 -1.93 26.01
CA LEU A 164 2.13 -2.07 26.74
C LEU A 164 1.86 -0.93 27.75
N GLY A 165 2.78 0.00 27.93
CA GLY A 165 2.65 1.07 28.92
C GLY A 165 3.58 2.25 28.66
N PHE A 166 3.37 3.33 29.43
CA PHE A 166 4.15 4.55 29.34
C PHE A 166 5.29 4.54 30.39
N GLU A 167 6.40 3.88 30.06
CA GLU A 167 7.66 4.10 30.78
C GLU A 167 8.46 5.17 30.06
N VAL A 168 8.38 6.42 30.52
CA VAL A 168 8.96 7.59 29.84
C VAL A 168 10.43 7.38 29.46
N GLY A 169 11.23 6.71 30.29
CA GLY A 169 12.65 6.42 30.01
C GLY A 169 12.91 5.36 28.92
N LYS A 170 11.89 4.62 28.46
CA LYS A 170 11.99 3.55 27.47
C LYS A 170 11.32 3.89 26.13
N LEU A 171 10.71 5.07 26.02
CA LEU A 171 9.99 5.46 24.81
C LEU A 171 10.93 5.83 23.67
N ALA A 172 12.02 6.54 23.96
CA ALA A 172 13.01 6.88 22.95
C ALA A 172 13.83 5.65 22.55
N LYS A 173 13.88 5.34 21.26
CA LYS A 173 14.62 4.21 20.71
C LYS A 173 15.44 4.66 19.51
N ALA A 174 16.69 4.20 19.42
CA ALA A 174 17.50 4.38 18.23
C ALA A 174 16.92 3.61 17.05
N ALA A 175 17.21 4.07 15.84
CA ALA A 175 16.91 3.29 14.65
C ALA A 175 17.78 2.02 14.60
N THR A 176 17.19 0.94 14.15
CA THR A 176 17.85 -0.31 13.79
C THR A 176 18.43 -0.16 12.39
N PRO A 177 19.66 -0.61 12.11
CA PRO A 177 20.24 -0.52 10.79
C PRO A 177 19.39 -1.19 9.70
N ALA A 178 19.35 -0.59 8.52
CA ALA A 178 18.54 -1.06 7.39
C ALA A 178 18.81 -2.54 7.03
N ALA A 179 20.07 -2.98 7.12
CA ALA A 179 20.41 -4.38 6.85
C ALA A 179 19.74 -5.35 7.84
N GLU A 180 19.69 -4.99 9.13
CA GLU A 180 19.03 -5.81 10.16
C GLU A 180 17.49 -5.79 9.97
N ILE A 181 16.92 -4.65 9.58
CA ILE A 181 15.50 -4.54 9.23
C ILE A 181 15.16 -5.45 8.05
N PHE A 182 16.02 -5.49 7.03
CA PHE A 182 15.80 -6.33 5.86
C PHE A 182 15.83 -7.83 6.19
N GLU A 183 16.75 -8.24 7.07
CA GLU A 183 16.79 -9.63 7.57
C GLU A 183 15.55 -9.96 8.45
N GLN A 184 15.05 -8.99 9.25
CA GLN A 184 13.82 -9.19 10.00
C GLN A 184 12.60 -9.34 9.08
N VAL A 185 12.53 -8.58 7.98
CA VAL A 185 11.47 -8.75 6.96
C VAL A 185 11.50 -10.18 6.39
N LYS A 186 12.68 -10.69 6.04
CA LYS A 186 12.83 -12.08 5.56
C LYS A 186 12.41 -13.10 6.61
N LYS A 187 12.80 -12.91 7.87
CA LYS A 187 12.42 -13.77 8.99
C LYS A 187 10.90 -13.83 9.19
N ASP A 188 10.22 -12.68 9.14
CA ASP A 188 8.78 -12.61 9.25
C ASP A 188 8.06 -13.28 8.06
N ILE A 189 8.60 -13.14 6.83
CA ILE A 189 8.11 -13.85 5.64
C ILE A 189 8.18 -15.37 5.84
N GLU A 190 9.32 -15.89 6.29
CA GLU A 190 9.49 -17.32 6.51
C GLU A 190 8.59 -17.83 7.65
N SER A 191 8.43 -17.05 8.71
CA SER A 191 7.48 -17.36 9.78
C SER A 191 6.04 -17.44 9.25
N SER A 192 5.61 -16.45 8.46
CA SER A 192 4.29 -16.42 7.82
C SER A 192 4.06 -17.68 6.95
N LEU A 193 5.02 -18.02 6.09
CA LEU A 193 4.93 -19.20 5.21
C LEU A 193 4.88 -20.50 6.01
N SER A 194 5.66 -20.60 7.08
CA SER A 194 5.69 -21.76 7.98
C SER A 194 4.33 -21.97 8.64
N TYR A 195 3.70 -20.89 9.17
CA TYR A 195 2.39 -20.97 9.81
C TYR A 195 1.26 -21.28 8.82
N PHE A 196 1.27 -20.72 7.62
CA PHE A 196 0.30 -21.09 6.58
C PHE A 196 0.46 -22.55 6.12
N GLY A 197 1.66 -23.12 6.17
CA GLY A 197 1.92 -24.47 5.74
C GLY A 197 1.43 -24.75 4.32
N SER A 198 0.43 -25.64 4.17
CA SER A 198 -0.17 -25.99 2.88
C SER A 198 -1.47 -25.23 2.55
N ASP A 199 -1.84 -24.22 3.34
CA ASP A 199 -3.06 -23.43 3.11
C ASP A 199 -2.83 -22.32 2.07
N TYR A 200 -3.40 -22.49 0.88
CA TYR A 200 -3.41 -21.50 -0.21
C TYR A 200 -4.75 -20.81 -0.38
N THR A 201 -5.68 -20.99 0.55
CA THR A 201 -7.01 -20.34 0.45
C THR A 201 -6.89 -18.83 0.61
N ILE A 202 -7.69 -18.09 -0.16
CA ILE A 202 -7.83 -16.64 -0.04
C ILE A 202 -9.27 -16.34 0.34
N LYS A 203 -9.47 -15.61 1.42
CA LYS A 203 -10.77 -15.34 2.03
C LYS A 203 -11.15 -13.86 1.97
N GLU A 204 -12.35 -13.53 2.39
CA GLU A 204 -12.86 -12.20 2.71
C GLU A 204 -12.60 -11.17 1.60
N LYS A 205 -13.18 -11.42 0.43
CA LYS A 205 -12.99 -10.55 -0.74
C LYS A 205 -11.51 -10.24 -1.03
N LYS A 206 -10.60 -11.13 -0.58
CA LYS A 206 -9.13 -10.99 -0.69
C LYS A 206 -8.56 -9.82 0.10
N SER A 207 -9.24 -9.37 1.12
CA SER A 207 -8.85 -8.29 2.02
C SER A 207 -8.12 -8.77 3.28
N LEU A 208 -8.06 -10.06 3.53
CA LEU A 208 -7.21 -10.67 4.56
C LEU A 208 -5.92 -11.20 3.95
N TRP A 209 -4.82 -11.04 4.67
CA TRP A 209 -3.52 -11.50 4.24
C TRP A 209 -3.52 -13.03 4.07
N SER A 210 -2.89 -13.52 3.02
CA SER A 210 -2.88 -14.93 2.65
C SER A 210 -1.46 -15.42 2.36
N LYS A 211 -1.30 -16.75 2.23
CA LYS A 211 -0.03 -17.33 1.78
C LYS A 211 0.41 -16.78 0.42
N ALA A 212 -0.52 -16.61 -0.51
CA ALA A 212 -0.22 -16.02 -1.80
C ALA A 212 0.31 -14.58 -1.67
N ALA A 213 -0.26 -13.76 -0.77
CA ALA A 213 0.23 -12.42 -0.50
C ALA A 213 1.65 -12.45 0.11
N THR A 214 1.94 -13.40 1.01
CA THR A 214 3.30 -13.59 1.56
C THR A 214 4.31 -14.00 0.49
N LEU A 215 3.92 -14.88 -0.44
CA LEU A 215 4.79 -15.29 -1.55
C LEU A 215 5.05 -14.14 -2.53
N MET A 216 4.04 -13.27 -2.79
CA MET A 216 4.24 -12.05 -3.57
C MET A 216 5.22 -11.09 -2.87
N LEU A 217 5.05 -10.89 -1.56
CA LEU A 217 5.98 -10.08 -0.77
C LEU A 217 7.39 -10.68 -0.78
N LYS A 218 7.51 -12.01 -0.63
CA LYS A 218 8.80 -12.72 -0.75
C LYS A 218 9.47 -12.41 -2.10
N ALA A 219 8.73 -12.51 -3.19
CA ALA A 219 9.26 -12.19 -4.51
C ALA A 219 9.71 -10.72 -4.63
N ASP A 220 8.91 -9.76 -4.16
CA ASP A 220 9.25 -8.33 -4.19
C ASP A 220 10.53 -8.03 -3.38
N VAL A 221 10.64 -8.59 -2.17
CA VAL A 221 11.81 -8.45 -1.29
C VAL A 221 13.07 -9.05 -1.92
N TYR A 222 12.97 -10.24 -2.48
CA TYR A 222 14.12 -10.91 -3.11
C TYR A 222 14.48 -10.31 -4.47
N LEU A 223 13.55 -9.75 -5.25
CA LEU A 223 13.88 -8.95 -6.43
C LEU A 223 14.59 -7.66 -6.06
N TRP A 224 14.16 -7.00 -4.97
CA TRP A 224 14.87 -5.82 -4.46
C TRP A 224 16.33 -6.11 -4.13
N SER A 225 16.59 -7.24 -3.51
CA SER A 225 17.96 -7.71 -3.20
C SER A 225 18.71 -8.16 -4.46
N ALA A 226 18.03 -8.85 -5.39
CA ALA A 226 18.64 -9.37 -6.61
C ALA A 226 19.27 -8.28 -7.50
N HIS A 227 18.63 -7.11 -7.57
CA HIS A 227 19.20 -5.95 -8.26
C HIS A 227 20.36 -5.26 -7.53
N ARG A 228 20.76 -5.77 -6.37
CA ARG A 228 21.86 -5.28 -5.52
C ARG A 228 22.88 -6.40 -5.27
N ASP A 229 23.00 -6.81 -4.03
CA ASP A 229 24.02 -7.77 -3.62
C ASP A 229 23.58 -9.24 -3.74
N GLY A 230 22.29 -9.51 -3.86
CA GLY A 230 21.70 -10.87 -3.91
C GLY A 230 21.87 -11.60 -5.25
N GLY A 231 21.93 -10.84 -6.36
CA GLY A 231 22.18 -11.37 -7.71
C GLY A 231 21.22 -12.50 -8.12
N GLU A 232 21.74 -13.47 -8.90
CA GLU A 232 20.96 -14.59 -9.42
C GLU A 232 20.35 -15.49 -8.34
N GLY A 233 20.99 -15.62 -7.16
CA GLY A 233 20.49 -16.43 -6.05
C GLY A 233 19.14 -15.92 -5.56
N ASP A 234 19.05 -14.63 -5.35
CA ASP A 234 17.82 -13.99 -4.90
C ASP A 234 16.79 -13.88 -6.03
N ALA A 235 17.21 -13.64 -7.27
CA ALA A 235 16.31 -13.72 -8.43
C ALA A 235 15.64 -15.09 -8.57
N ARG A 236 16.39 -16.17 -8.32
CA ARG A 236 15.87 -17.55 -8.31
C ARG A 236 14.90 -17.78 -7.17
N THR A 237 15.18 -17.24 -5.99
CA THR A 237 14.29 -17.31 -4.83
C THR A 237 12.96 -16.59 -5.12
N ALA A 238 13.02 -15.40 -5.70
CA ALA A 238 11.84 -14.67 -6.13
C ALA A 238 11.02 -15.44 -7.17
N LYS A 239 11.68 -15.95 -8.22
CA LYS A 239 11.05 -16.79 -9.24
C LYS A 239 10.33 -17.99 -8.62
N ASN A 240 10.99 -18.71 -7.72
CA ASN A 240 10.41 -19.90 -7.09
C ASN A 240 9.17 -19.56 -6.26
N ALA A 241 9.14 -18.43 -5.55
CA ALA A 241 7.97 -17.98 -4.80
C ALA A 241 6.77 -17.70 -5.73
N LEU A 242 7.00 -17.08 -6.88
CA LEU A 242 5.95 -16.78 -7.86
C LEU A 242 5.43 -18.06 -8.55
N VAL A 243 6.34 -18.97 -8.91
CA VAL A 243 5.99 -20.28 -9.49
C VAL A 243 5.21 -21.13 -8.47
N ASP A 244 5.50 -21.03 -7.17
CA ASP A 244 4.72 -21.72 -6.15
C ASP A 244 3.26 -21.28 -6.13
N ILE A 245 2.97 -19.98 -6.29
CA ILE A 245 1.59 -19.49 -6.47
C ILE A 245 0.98 -20.10 -7.73
N GLN A 246 1.68 -20.09 -8.87
CA GLN A 246 1.17 -20.63 -10.13
C GLN A 246 0.85 -22.14 -10.04
N ASN A 247 1.67 -22.90 -9.36
CA ASN A 247 1.45 -24.34 -9.16
C ASN A 247 0.24 -24.65 -8.26
N ASN A 248 -0.23 -23.68 -7.49
CA ASN A 248 -1.36 -23.81 -6.57
C ASN A 248 -2.58 -22.96 -6.96
N ILE A 249 -2.65 -22.52 -8.21
CA ILE A 249 -3.75 -21.67 -8.74
C ILE A 249 -5.12 -22.30 -8.49
N SER A 250 -5.26 -23.62 -8.66
CA SER A 250 -6.55 -24.32 -8.43
C SER A 250 -7.08 -24.18 -7.00
N ARG A 251 -6.21 -23.90 -6.02
CA ARG A 251 -6.57 -23.68 -4.62
C ARG A 251 -6.90 -22.22 -4.30
N SER A 252 -6.28 -21.29 -5.03
CA SER A 252 -6.41 -19.84 -4.82
C SER A 252 -7.36 -19.16 -5.80
N ASN A 253 -7.76 -19.85 -6.88
CA ASN A 253 -8.59 -19.32 -7.98
C ASN A 253 -8.07 -17.99 -8.54
N LEU A 254 -6.77 -17.95 -8.87
CA LEU A 254 -6.10 -16.75 -9.39
C LEU A 254 -5.87 -16.86 -10.88
N ASP A 255 -6.15 -15.77 -11.62
CA ASP A 255 -5.84 -15.61 -13.03
C ASP A 255 -5.93 -14.15 -13.43
N LEU A 256 -5.47 -13.78 -14.64
CA LEU A 256 -5.78 -12.47 -15.22
C LEU A 256 -7.29 -12.33 -15.45
N MET A 257 -7.81 -11.12 -15.25
CA MET A 257 -9.12 -10.74 -15.76
C MET A 257 -9.08 -10.66 -17.30
N ASP A 258 -10.22 -10.89 -17.92
CA ASP A 258 -10.34 -10.86 -19.37
C ASP A 258 -10.17 -9.44 -19.95
N THR A 259 -10.55 -8.43 -19.15
CA THR A 259 -10.36 -7.01 -19.49
C THR A 259 -9.69 -6.26 -18.34
N TYR A 260 -8.92 -5.24 -18.67
CA TYR A 260 -8.28 -4.39 -17.66
C TYR A 260 -9.32 -3.62 -16.81
N GLN A 261 -10.40 -3.14 -17.43
CA GLN A 261 -11.48 -2.47 -16.73
C GLN A 261 -12.14 -3.35 -15.68
N GLY A 262 -12.33 -4.65 -15.99
CA GLY A 262 -12.95 -5.61 -15.07
C GLY A 262 -12.18 -5.81 -13.75
N VAL A 263 -10.88 -5.47 -13.72
CA VAL A 263 -10.08 -5.56 -12.48
C VAL A 263 -10.57 -4.59 -11.42
N PHE A 264 -10.99 -3.38 -11.84
CA PHE A 264 -11.31 -2.25 -10.96
C PHE A 264 -12.82 -1.97 -10.85
N ALA A 265 -13.66 -2.76 -11.54
CA ALA A 265 -15.11 -2.57 -11.49
C ALA A 265 -15.64 -2.77 -10.07
N TYR A 266 -16.44 -1.82 -9.58
CA TYR A 266 -16.97 -1.82 -8.21
C TYR A 266 -17.79 -3.08 -7.89
N ASP A 267 -18.57 -3.57 -8.84
CA ASP A 267 -19.42 -4.77 -8.74
C ASP A 267 -18.63 -6.09 -8.90
N ASN A 268 -17.32 -6.00 -9.19
CA ASN A 268 -16.43 -7.14 -9.39
C ASN A 268 -15.28 -7.23 -8.38
N LYS A 269 -15.50 -6.71 -7.18
CA LYS A 269 -14.50 -6.76 -6.10
C LYS A 269 -14.10 -8.19 -5.73
N GLY A 270 -12.82 -8.36 -5.37
CA GLY A 270 -12.28 -9.68 -5.04
C GLY A 270 -12.22 -10.65 -6.23
N ASN A 271 -12.20 -10.13 -7.47
CA ASN A 271 -12.12 -10.91 -8.69
C ASN A 271 -10.87 -11.81 -8.76
N LYS A 272 -10.82 -12.68 -9.80
CA LYS A 272 -9.75 -13.68 -9.93
C LYS A 272 -8.33 -13.08 -10.07
N GLU A 273 -8.18 -11.81 -10.43
CA GLU A 273 -6.86 -11.18 -10.55
C GLU A 273 -6.31 -10.64 -9.22
N ILE A 274 -7.16 -10.30 -8.27
CA ILE A 274 -6.73 -9.78 -6.98
C ILE A 274 -6.11 -10.89 -6.12
N ILE A 275 -4.92 -10.63 -5.56
CA ILE A 275 -4.24 -11.49 -4.59
C ILE A 275 -4.42 -10.94 -3.18
N PHE A 276 -4.20 -9.63 -3.02
CA PHE A 276 -4.46 -8.91 -1.78
C PHE A 276 -4.83 -7.46 -2.07
N THR A 277 -5.88 -6.98 -1.42
CA THR A 277 -6.41 -5.63 -1.60
C THR A 277 -6.76 -4.96 -0.27
N ILE A 278 -6.69 -3.65 -0.22
CA ILE A 278 -7.36 -2.84 0.79
C ILE A 278 -8.82 -2.70 0.35
N HIS A 279 -9.73 -3.37 1.08
CA HIS A 279 -11.14 -3.35 0.77
C HIS A 279 -11.79 -2.07 1.25
N ASN A 280 -12.49 -1.37 0.36
CA ASN A 280 -13.33 -0.22 0.65
C ASN A 280 -14.77 -0.57 0.27
N GLU A 281 -15.76 0.08 0.88
CA GLU A 281 -17.17 -0.19 0.60
C GLU A 281 -18.01 1.07 0.81
N LEU A 282 -19.06 1.21 0.00
CA LEU A 282 -20.01 2.32 0.11
C LEU A 282 -20.61 2.36 1.53
N PHE A 283 -20.65 3.52 2.15
CA PHE A 283 -21.07 3.78 3.53
C PHE A 283 -20.16 3.20 4.63
N GLU A 284 -19.04 2.55 4.26
CA GLU A 284 -18.09 2.01 5.22
C GLU A 284 -16.76 2.76 5.17
N TYR A 285 -16.10 2.78 4.02
CA TYR A 285 -14.79 3.40 3.88
C TYR A 285 -14.50 3.81 2.44
N ASN A 286 -13.96 5.02 2.26
CA ASN A 286 -13.61 5.54 0.94
C ASN A 286 -12.15 5.27 0.58
N LEU A 287 -11.88 5.10 -0.70
CA LEU A 287 -10.54 4.99 -1.25
C LEU A 287 -9.65 6.13 -0.73
N TRP A 288 -8.43 5.81 -0.35
CA TRP A 288 -7.43 6.75 0.16
C TRP A 288 -7.94 7.64 1.31
N ASN A 289 -8.80 7.10 2.16
CA ASN A 289 -9.44 7.84 3.24
C ASN A 289 -10.19 9.11 2.76
N GLY A 290 -10.77 9.04 1.58
CA GLY A 290 -11.49 10.16 0.96
C GLY A 290 -10.60 11.27 0.38
N ASN A 291 -9.28 11.04 0.25
CA ASN A 291 -8.40 12.02 -0.38
C ASN A 291 -8.76 12.23 -1.85
N ASN A 292 -8.74 13.48 -2.28
CA ASN A 292 -9.17 13.90 -3.61
C ASN A 292 -8.15 14.82 -4.33
N ASP A 293 -6.89 14.80 -3.91
CA ASP A 293 -5.82 15.66 -4.46
C ASP A 293 -5.47 15.38 -5.93
N LEU A 294 -5.92 14.25 -6.48
CA LEU A 294 -5.64 13.85 -7.86
C LEU A 294 -6.76 14.21 -8.85
N PHE A 295 -7.91 14.64 -8.37
CA PHE A 295 -9.12 14.86 -9.19
C PHE A 295 -9.39 16.35 -9.41
N PRO A 296 -9.87 16.76 -10.60
CA PRO A 296 -10.10 18.18 -10.91
C PRO A 296 -11.24 18.78 -10.09
N GLN A 297 -11.22 20.10 -9.94
CA GLN A 297 -12.35 20.84 -9.41
C GLN A 297 -13.44 21.00 -10.47
N ALA A 298 -14.71 20.97 -10.06
CA ALA A 298 -15.86 21.10 -10.95
C ALA A 298 -15.84 22.38 -11.78
N ASP A 299 -15.57 23.54 -11.14
CA ASP A 299 -15.58 24.86 -11.76
C ASP A 299 -14.48 25.03 -12.84
N TYR A 300 -13.37 24.26 -12.70
CA TYR A 300 -12.33 24.24 -13.72
C TYR A 300 -12.68 23.25 -14.83
N LEU A 301 -13.05 22.00 -14.48
CA LEU A 301 -13.31 20.94 -15.44
C LEU A 301 -14.41 21.31 -16.46
N GLY A 302 -15.47 21.99 -16.01
CA GLY A 302 -16.60 22.42 -16.87
C GLY A 302 -16.24 23.46 -17.94
N LYS A 303 -14.99 23.94 -18.00
CA LYS A 303 -14.50 24.83 -19.05
C LYS A 303 -13.79 24.09 -20.19
N PHE A 304 -13.56 22.82 -20.04
CA PHE A 304 -12.82 21.98 -20.96
C PHE A 304 -13.73 21.04 -21.77
N TYR A 305 -13.15 20.34 -22.73
CA TYR A 305 -13.84 19.55 -23.72
C TYR A 305 -13.38 18.09 -23.68
N ASN A 306 -14.27 17.18 -24.06
CA ASN A 306 -13.96 15.80 -24.40
C ASN A 306 -13.26 15.71 -25.75
N ALA A 307 -12.70 14.55 -26.09
CA ALA A 307 -12.02 14.28 -27.36
C ALA A 307 -12.94 14.46 -28.61
N ASP A 308 -14.25 14.34 -28.45
CA ASP A 308 -15.25 14.57 -29.51
C ASP A 308 -15.64 16.06 -29.70
N GLY A 309 -15.06 16.95 -28.91
CA GLY A 309 -15.32 18.39 -28.94
C GLY A 309 -16.58 18.83 -28.21
N THR A 310 -17.23 17.94 -27.46
CA THR A 310 -18.32 18.32 -26.56
C THR A 310 -17.76 18.90 -25.26
N LEU A 311 -18.44 19.92 -24.72
CA LEU A 311 -18.08 20.47 -23.39
C LEU A 311 -18.29 19.40 -22.32
N ILE A 312 -17.34 19.27 -21.39
CA ILE A 312 -17.46 18.31 -20.28
C ILE A 312 -18.67 18.67 -19.45
N ASN A 313 -19.60 17.72 -19.31
CA ASN A 313 -20.80 17.88 -18.51
C ASN A 313 -20.51 17.52 -17.03
N THR A 314 -20.25 18.51 -16.21
CA THR A 314 -19.94 18.34 -14.79
C THR A 314 -21.09 17.81 -13.94
N SER A 315 -22.31 17.74 -14.47
CA SER A 315 -23.44 17.05 -13.81
C SER A 315 -23.39 15.54 -13.99
N VAL A 316 -22.65 15.06 -15.00
CA VAL A 316 -22.42 13.63 -15.29
C VAL A 316 -21.03 13.22 -14.81
N GLU A 317 -20.01 13.99 -15.22
CA GLU A 317 -18.62 13.81 -14.83
C GLU A 317 -18.37 14.44 -13.44
N ASN A 318 -19.12 14.03 -12.42
CA ASN A 318 -19.12 14.71 -11.12
C ASN A 318 -18.18 14.08 -10.08
N ASN A 319 -17.12 13.39 -10.54
CA ASN A 319 -16.09 12.82 -9.69
C ASN A 319 -14.97 13.85 -9.39
N PHE A 320 -15.27 14.82 -8.53
CA PHE A 320 -14.45 16.00 -8.30
C PHE A 320 -13.46 15.88 -7.14
N GLY A 321 -12.49 16.80 -7.14
CA GLY A 321 -11.48 16.97 -6.10
C GLY A 321 -10.90 18.37 -6.07
N ILE A 322 -9.61 18.47 -5.83
CA ILE A 322 -8.86 19.73 -5.72
C ILE A 322 -7.58 19.78 -6.55
N MET A 323 -7.26 18.73 -7.26
CA MET A 323 -6.10 18.56 -8.18
C MET A 323 -4.82 19.27 -7.73
N ARG A 324 -4.28 18.86 -6.59
CA ARG A 324 -2.99 19.38 -6.12
C ARG A 324 -1.80 18.65 -6.72
N LEU A 325 -2.01 17.43 -7.22
CA LEU A 325 -1.00 16.58 -7.84
C LEU A 325 -1.53 16.05 -9.16
N MET A 326 -0.89 16.43 -10.26
CA MET A 326 -1.31 16.10 -11.61
C MET A 326 -0.46 14.98 -12.20
N VAL A 327 -1.11 14.03 -12.89
CA VAL A 327 -0.42 13.04 -13.73
C VAL A 327 0.18 13.75 -14.94
N LYS A 328 1.45 13.48 -15.25
CA LYS A 328 2.12 14.05 -16.45
C LYS A 328 1.44 13.58 -17.73
N LEU A 329 1.14 14.53 -18.60
CA LEU A 329 0.51 14.28 -19.89
C LEU A 329 1.34 13.34 -20.78
N GLU A 330 2.66 13.36 -20.64
CA GLU A 330 3.58 12.49 -21.35
C GLU A 330 3.30 11.01 -21.07
N ASN A 331 2.84 10.64 -19.88
CA ASN A 331 2.50 9.25 -19.55
C ASN A 331 1.27 8.77 -20.32
N PHE A 332 0.27 9.62 -20.52
CA PHE A 332 -0.87 9.31 -21.38
C PHE A 332 -0.44 9.07 -22.83
N LYS A 333 0.49 9.88 -23.33
CA LYS A 333 1.00 9.81 -24.71
C LYS A 333 1.91 8.61 -24.97
N LYS A 334 2.45 7.95 -23.92
CA LYS A 334 3.28 6.75 -24.05
C LYS A 334 2.49 5.50 -24.43
N PHE A 335 1.18 5.46 -24.10
CA PHE A 335 0.35 4.31 -24.45
C PHE A 335 0.22 4.19 -25.97
N LEU A 336 0.42 2.99 -26.48
CA LEU A 336 0.24 2.71 -27.91
C LEU A 336 -1.24 2.71 -28.28
N PRO A 337 -1.58 3.02 -29.54
CA PRO A 337 -2.95 2.91 -30.04
C PRO A 337 -3.51 1.50 -29.82
N GLY A 338 -4.72 1.41 -29.28
CA GLY A 338 -5.38 0.14 -28.98
C GLY A 338 -5.09 -0.41 -27.57
N ASP A 339 -4.16 0.17 -26.80
CA ASP A 339 -3.96 -0.20 -25.39
C ASP A 339 -5.13 0.31 -24.54
N THR A 340 -6.01 -0.59 -24.13
CA THR A 340 -7.22 -0.27 -23.37
C THR A 340 -6.94 0.26 -21.97
N ARG A 341 -5.73 0.06 -21.43
CA ARG A 341 -5.34 0.55 -20.11
C ARG A 341 -5.28 2.07 -20.06
N ARG A 342 -4.97 2.72 -21.17
CA ARG A 342 -4.90 4.19 -21.25
C ARG A 342 -6.18 4.84 -20.75
N ASP A 343 -7.31 4.50 -21.36
CA ASP A 343 -8.59 5.17 -21.13
C ASP A 343 -9.28 4.68 -19.84
N VAL A 344 -8.93 3.48 -19.37
CA VAL A 344 -9.33 2.98 -18.05
C VAL A 344 -8.55 3.67 -16.91
N THR A 345 -7.27 3.97 -17.13
CA THR A 345 -6.42 4.57 -16.09
C THR A 345 -6.58 6.08 -16.01
N LEU A 346 -6.71 6.75 -17.15
CA LEU A 346 -6.68 8.21 -17.27
C LEU A 346 -7.81 8.72 -18.17
N LYS A 347 -8.47 9.79 -17.76
CA LYS A 347 -9.39 10.57 -18.59
C LYS A 347 -8.64 11.76 -19.17
N ASP A 348 -8.74 11.95 -20.47
CA ASP A 348 -8.14 13.05 -21.23
C ASP A 348 -9.03 14.31 -21.24
N VAL A 349 -8.40 15.47 -21.26
CA VAL A 349 -9.04 16.78 -21.18
C VAL A 349 -8.48 17.69 -22.27
N TYR A 350 -9.37 18.34 -23.03
CA TYR A 350 -9.00 19.19 -24.14
C TYR A 350 -9.42 20.66 -23.92
N ASN A 351 -8.60 21.55 -24.42
CA ASN A 351 -8.99 22.95 -24.63
C ASN A 351 -9.41 23.14 -26.10
N LYS A 352 -10.32 24.05 -26.35
CA LYS A 352 -10.73 24.43 -27.70
C LYS A 352 -10.06 25.76 -28.05
N VAL A 353 -9.06 25.70 -28.93
CA VAL A 353 -8.32 26.87 -29.38
C VAL A 353 -8.98 27.52 -30.58
N GLU A 354 -8.39 28.62 -31.07
CA GLU A 354 -8.86 29.33 -32.27
C GLU A 354 -9.06 28.34 -33.44
N ASN A 355 -10.11 28.59 -34.23
CA ASN A 355 -10.58 27.71 -35.31
C ASN A 355 -11.24 26.39 -34.85
N GLY A 356 -11.58 26.23 -33.61
CA GLY A 356 -12.29 25.06 -33.10
C GLY A 356 -11.44 23.79 -32.95
N LYS A 357 -10.10 23.88 -33.13
CA LYS A 357 -9.17 22.76 -32.93
C LYS A 357 -9.12 22.39 -31.46
N LEU A 358 -9.11 21.10 -31.19
CA LEU A 358 -8.92 20.55 -29.86
C LEU A 358 -7.44 20.38 -29.54
N GLU A 359 -7.03 20.78 -28.37
CA GLU A 359 -5.68 20.65 -27.85
C GLU A 359 -5.70 19.90 -26.52
N LEU A 360 -5.03 18.76 -26.46
CA LEU A 360 -4.92 17.94 -25.24
C LEU A 360 -4.09 18.70 -24.20
N VAL A 361 -4.70 19.09 -23.08
CA VAL A 361 -4.08 19.95 -22.06
C VAL A 361 -3.81 19.25 -20.73
N GLY A 362 -4.48 18.14 -20.46
CA GLY A 362 -4.29 17.42 -19.21
C GLY A 362 -4.96 16.06 -19.20
N VAL A 363 -4.73 15.36 -18.11
CA VAL A 363 -5.38 14.09 -17.78
C VAL A 363 -5.64 14.01 -16.29
N TYR A 364 -6.60 13.20 -15.89
CA TYR A 364 -6.85 12.90 -14.47
C TYR A 364 -7.21 11.42 -14.28
N PRO A 365 -7.08 10.89 -13.03
CA PRO A 365 -7.37 9.47 -12.75
C PRO A 365 -8.79 9.07 -13.12
N HIS A 366 -8.90 7.92 -13.77
CA HIS A 366 -10.16 7.29 -14.13
C HIS A 366 -10.27 5.83 -13.64
N LYS A 367 -9.17 5.24 -13.25
CA LYS A 367 -9.05 3.84 -12.78
C LYS A 367 -9.99 3.51 -11.61
N TYR A 368 -10.14 4.43 -10.66
CA TYR A 368 -10.96 4.30 -9.46
C TYR A 368 -12.18 5.23 -9.56
N TRP A 369 -13.13 4.82 -10.38
CA TRP A 369 -14.28 5.67 -10.68
C TRP A 369 -15.32 5.69 -9.56
N GLY A 370 -15.38 4.62 -8.75
CA GLY A 370 -16.36 4.49 -7.67
C GLY A 370 -17.75 4.05 -8.12
N VAL A 371 -18.73 4.41 -7.34
CA VAL A 371 -20.14 4.09 -7.58
C VAL A 371 -21.02 5.32 -7.38
N MET A 372 -22.10 5.38 -8.14
CA MET A 372 -23.11 6.45 -7.99
C MET A 372 -23.98 6.18 -6.76
N ASN A 373 -24.03 7.14 -5.83
CA ASN A 373 -24.94 7.16 -4.70
C ASN A 373 -25.85 8.38 -4.80
N GLY A 374 -27.11 8.18 -5.21
CA GLY A 374 -28.00 9.27 -5.56
C GLY A 374 -27.47 10.06 -6.76
N SER A 375 -27.07 11.32 -6.56
CA SER A 375 -26.49 12.20 -7.59
C SER A 375 -24.98 12.41 -7.42
N THR A 376 -24.31 11.66 -6.53
CA THR A 376 -22.90 11.89 -6.19
C THR A 376 -22.10 10.63 -6.42
N TRP A 377 -20.96 10.73 -7.09
CA TRP A 377 -19.97 9.66 -7.15
C TRP A 377 -19.24 9.51 -5.82
N VAL A 378 -19.14 8.27 -5.34
CA VAL A 378 -18.38 7.90 -4.14
C VAL A 378 -17.27 6.96 -4.53
N ARG A 379 -16.03 7.38 -4.33
CA ARG A 379 -14.84 6.54 -4.57
C ARG A 379 -14.66 5.58 -3.42
N CYS A 380 -15.18 4.39 -3.58
CA CYS A 380 -15.04 3.29 -2.62
C CYS A 380 -14.55 2.00 -3.32
N ASP A 381 -13.75 2.17 -4.38
CA ASP A 381 -13.09 1.09 -5.08
C ASP A 381 -12.06 0.42 -4.17
N ASP A 382 -11.84 -0.87 -4.35
CA ASP A 382 -10.76 -1.58 -3.70
C ASP A 382 -9.40 -1.08 -4.21
N TYR A 383 -8.42 -0.98 -3.30
CA TYR A 383 -7.06 -0.58 -3.64
C TYR A 383 -6.13 -1.81 -3.66
N PRO A 384 -5.75 -2.31 -4.86
CA PRO A 384 -4.95 -3.52 -4.97
C PRO A 384 -3.52 -3.30 -4.47
N ILE A 385 -3.05 -4.20 -3.61
CA ILE A 385 -1.65 -4.27 -3.19
C ILE A 385 -0.88 -5.25 -4.06
N TYR A 386 -1.44 -6.47 -4.26
CA TYR A 386 -0.90 -7.47 -5.16
C TYR A 386 -2.00 -8.06 -6.03
N ARG A 387 -1.71 -8.25 -7.31
CA ARG A 387 -2.61 -8.89 -8.28
C ARG A 387 -1.85 -9.79 -9.26
N TYR A 388 -2.55 -10.62 -9.98
CA TYR A 388 -1.93 -11.67 -10.81
C TYR A 388 -1.05 -11.12 -11.93
N SER A 389 -1.37 -9.96 -12.49
CA SER A 389 -0.48 -9.27 -13.45
C SER A 389 0.85 -8.85 -12.81
N ASP A 390 0.85 -8.50 -11.50
CA ASP A 390 2.08 -8.20 -10.77
C ASP A 390 2.93 -9.46 -10.59
N LEU A 391 2.29 -10.62 -10.30
CA LEU A 391 2.97 -11.91 -10.32
C LEU A 391 3.67 -12.16 -11.67
N LEU A 392 2.95 -11.95 -12.78
CA LEU A 392 3.52 -12.16 -14.11
C LEU A 392 4.69 -11.23 -14.40
N LEU A 393 4.57 -9.93 -14.11
CA LEU A 393 5.64 -8.97 -14.40
C LEU A 393 6.83 -9.08 -13.44
N MET A 394 6.64 -9.50 -12.18
CA MET A 394 7.76 -9.86 -11.30
C MET A 394 8.43 -11.17 -11.75
N LEU A 395 7.66 -12.13 -12.29
CA LEU A 395 8.25 -13.35 -12.87
C LEU A 395 9.06 -13.04 -14.12
N ALA A 396 8.58 -12.14 -14.97
CA ALA A 396 9.34 -11.63 -16.11
C ALA A 396 10.64 -10.96 -15.68
N GLU A 397 10.60 -10.11 -14.65
CA GLU A 397 11.77 -9.45 -14.06
C GLU A 397 12.79 -10.47 -13.54
N ALA A 398 12.34 -11.48 -12.78
CA ALA A 398 13.21 -12.56 -12.29
C ALA A 398 13.87 -13.32 -13.44
N LYS A 399 13.12 -13.63 -14.51
CA LYS A 399 13.64 -14.30 -15.70
C LYS A 399 14.71 -13.46 -16.40
N VAL A 400 14.49 -12.16 -16.55
CA VAL A 400 15.49 -11.24 -17.14
C VAL A 400 16.78 -11.27 -16.33
N LEU A 401 16.70 -11.22 -14.99
CA LEU A 401 17.88 -11.30 -14.10
C LEU A 401 18.63 -12.64 -14.21
N LEU A 402 17.91 -13.71 -14.54
CA LEU A 402 18.46 -15.06 -14.73
C LEU A 402 18.91 -15.34 -16.17
N GLY A 403 18.78 -14.38 -17.10
CA GLY A 403 19.05 -14.60 -18.53
C GLY A 403 18.03 -15.53 -19.21
N GLU A 404 16.85 -15.71 -18.64
CA GLU A 404 15.75 -16.51 -19.19
C GLU A 404 14.80 -15.61 -20.03
N ASP A 405 14.03 -16.22 -20.95
CA ASP A 405 13.08 -15.51 -21.80
C ASP A 405 11.80 -15.07 -21.02
N PRO A 406 11.50 -13.76 -20.92
CA PRO A 406 10.30 -13.24 -20.24
C PRO A 406 9.08 -13.11 -21.17
N ALA A 407 9.17 -13.52 -22.43
CA ALA A 407 8.15 -13.23 -23.45
C ALA A 407 6.75 -13.76 -23.10
N THR A 408 6.68 -14.91 -22.46
CA THR A 408 5.41 -15.53 -22.06
C THR A 408 4.61 -14.62 -21.11
N GLU A 409 5.26 -14.10 -20.10
CA GLU A 409 4.64 -13.28 -19.05
C GLU A 409 4.24 -11.91 -19.60
N ILE A 410 5.17 -11.23 -20.30
CA ILE A 410 4.93 -9.90 -20.87
C ILE A 410 3.80 -9.99 -21.89
N ASN A 411 3.86 -10.94 -22.82
CA ASN A 411 2.85 -11.08 -23.87
C ASN A 411 1.48 -11.49 -23.32
N ARG A 412 1.41 -12.17 -22.19
CA ARG A 412 0.14 -12.47 -21.54
C ARG A 412 -0.55 -11.19 -21.03
N VAL A 413 0.22 -10.28 -20.45
CA VAL A 413 -0.28 -8.97 -20.01
C VAL A 413 -0.67 -8.10 -21.22
N ARG A 414 0.17 -8.04 -22.26
CA ARG A 414 -0.10 -7.26 -23.47
C ARG A 414 -1.33 -7.76 -24.23
N ARG A 415 -1.53 -9.08 -24.37
CA ARG A 415 -2.76 -9.63 -24.98
C ARG A 415 -4.02 -9.16 -24.26
N ARG A 416 -4.03 -9.16 -22.94
CA ARG A 416 -5.17 -8.62 -22.18
C ARG A 416 -5.33 -7.11 -22.38
N ALA A 417 -4.23 -6.36 -22.43
CA ALA A 417 -4.23 -4.91 -22.57
C ALA A 417 -4.78 -4.46 -23.93
N PHE A 418 -4.42 -5.16 -25.01
CA PHE A 418 -4.84 -4.83 -26.37
C PHE A 418 -6.10 -5.57 -26.84
N GLY A 419 -6.51 -6.65 -26.17
CA GLY A 419 -7.68 -7.43 -26.57
C GLY A 419 -7.64 -7.81 -28.05
N ASP A 420 -8.71 -7.51 -28.79
CA ASP A 420 -8.81 -7.79 -30.24
C ASP A 420 -7.81 -7.01 -31.09
N ALA A 421 -7.25 -5.91 -30.58
CA ALA A 421 -6.21 -5.14 -31.26
C ALA A 421 -4.78 -5.71 -31.08
N TYR A 422 -4.63 -6.83 -30.37
CA TYR A 422 -3.32 -7.45 -30.17
C TYR A 422 -2.77 -8.05 -31.45
N ASP A 423 -1.66 -7.52 -31.89
CA ASP A 423 -0.85 -8.10 -32.99
C ASP A 423 0.58 -8.33 -32.50
N ALA A 424 1.01 -9.59 -32.51
CA ALA A 424 2.33 -9.98 -32.04
C ALA A 424 3.47 -9.29 -32.81
N SER A 425 3.26 -8.91 -34.08
CA SER A 425 4.27 -8.25 -34.86
C SER A 425 4.47 -6.76 -34.55
N THR A 426 3.46 -6.11 -33.95
CA THR A 426 3.47 -4.67 -33.66
C THR A 426 3.54 -4.35 -32.18
N VAL A 427 2.86 -5.13 -31.33
CA VAL A 427 2.80 -4.88 -29.88
C VAL A 427 3.29 -6.06 -29.03
N GLY A 428 3.62 -7.21 -29.64
CA GLY A 428 4.19 -8.35 -28.93
C GLY A 428 5.63 -8.11 -28.50
N PHE A 429 6.03 -8.68 -27.35
CA PHE A 429 7.43 -8.68 -26.89
C PHE A 429 8.18 -9.87 -27.53
N PRO A 430 9.44 -9.70 -27.97
CA PRO A 430 10.16 -8.43 -28.07
C PRO A 430 9.77 -7.63 -29.31
N ASN A 431 9.47 -6.35 -29.12
CA ASN A 431 9.30 -5.40 -30.22
C ASN A 431 10.53 -4.48 -30.32
N GLN A 432 11.29 -4.56 -31.39
CA GLN A 432 12.57 -3.85 -31.50
C GLN A 432 12.45 -2.31 -31.48
N GLU A 433 11.27 -1.76 -31.79
CA GLU A 433 11.05 -0.31 -31.79
C GLU A 433 10.85 0.22 -30.34
N VAL A 434 10.20 -0.55 -29.48
CA VAL A 434 9.84 -0.11 -28.11
C VAL A 434 10.60 -0.87 -27.01
N ASP A 435 10.93 -2.14 -27.22
CA ASP A 435 11.54 -3.02 -26.22
C ASP A 435 13.08 -3.13 -26.44
N LYS A 436 13.81 -2.05 -26.20
CA LYS A 436 15.26 -2.00 -26.46
C LYS A 436 16.06 -2.98 -25.59
N ARG A 437 15.74 -3.05 -24.32
CA ARG A 437 16.32 -4.00 -23.34
C ARG A 437 15.19 -4.71 -22.62
N PRO A 438 15.29 -6.01 -22.33
CA PRO A 438 14.23 -6.74 -21.61
C PRO A 438 13.85 -6.12 -20.25
N ALA A 439 14.83 -5.61 -19.51
CA ALA A 439 14.58 -4.95 -18.23
C ALA A 439 13.75 -3.68 -18.38
N ASP A 440 14.06 -2.85 -19.42
CA ASP A 440 13.30 -1.63 -19.70
C ASP A 440 11.87 -1.96 -20.16
N ALA A 441 11.69 -3.03 -20.94
CA ALA A 441 10.37 -3.50 -21.36
C ALA A 441 9.50 -3.91 -20.15
N VAL A 442 10.06 -4.67 -19.21
CA VAL A 442 9.35 -5.01 -17.95
C VAL A 442 9.00 -3.76 -17.17
N LEU A 443 9.94 -2.83 -16.97
CA LEU A 443 9.73 -1.60 -16.22
C LEU A 443 8.69 -0.67 -16.89
N GLN A 444 8.66 -0.63 -18.22
CA GLN A 444 7.67 0.13 -18.98
C GLN A 444 6.29 -0.55 -18.91
N GLU A 445 6.23 -1.88 -19.01
CA GLU A 445 4.99 -2.63 -18.89
C GLU A 445 4.39 -2.45 -17.48
N ARG A 446 5.23 -2.45 -16.44
CA ARG A 446 4.82 -2.15 -15.07
C ARG A 446 4.26 -0.74 -14.91
N LEU A 447 4.82 0.27 -15.59
CA LEU A 447 4.26 1.62 -15.59
C LEU A 447 2.82 1.64 -16.14
N PHE A 448 2.59 1.02 -17.31
CA PHE A 448 1.25 1.00 -17.92
C PHE A 448 0.25 0.20 -17.07
N GLU A 449 0.69 -0.89 -16.52
CA GLU A 449 -0.14 -1.80 -15.77
C GLU A 449 -0.52 -1.27 -14.38
N PHE A 450 0.43 -0.66 -13.67
CA PHE A 450 0.29 -0.32 -12.25
C PHE A 450 0.26 1.18 -11.95
N MET A 451 0.14 2.05 -12.94
CA MET A 451 -0.05 3.48 -12.71
C MET A 451 -1.21 3.72 -11.75
N LEU A 452 -1.01 4.55 -10.73
CA LEU A 452 -1.93 4.84 -9.63
C LEU A 452 -2.14 3.69 -8.61
N GLU A 453 -1.21 2.71 -8.56
CA GLU A 453 -1.25 1.64 -7.57
C GLU A 453 -0.11 1.72 -6.52
N GLY A 454 0.56 2.86 -6.41
CA GLY A 454 1.59 3.09 -5.39
C GLY A 454 2.88 2.28 -5.59
N LYS A 455 3.28 2.01 -6.83
CA LYS A 455 4.41 1.11 -7.12
C LYS A 455 5.58 1.77 -7.82
N ARG A 456 5.34 2.79 -8.66
CA ARG A 456 6.33 3.29 -9.63
C ARG A 456 7.63 3.78 -9.01
N TRP A 457 7.59 4.49 -7.88
CA TRP A 457 8.80 4.96 -7.19
C TRP A 457 9.66 3.78 -6.71
N TYR A 458 9.01 2.76 -6.17
CA TYR A 458 9.71 1.56 -5.71
C TYR A 458 10.20 0.69 -6.87
N ASP A 459 9.47 0.63 -7.98
CA ASP A 459 9.92 -0.06 -9.19
C ASP A 459 11.20 0.57 -9.74
N LEU A 460 11.23 1.90 -9.91
CA LEU A 460 12.44 2.62 -10.33
C LEU A 460 13.61 2.34 -9.39
N ARG A 461 13.40 2.43 -8.08
CA ARG A 461 14.44 2.15 -7.09
C ARG A 461 14.87 0.69 -7.06
N ARG A 462 13.97 -0.25 -7.32
CA ARG A 462 14.29 -1.67 -7.39
C ARG A 462 15.18 -1.98 -8.58
N PHE A 463 14.88 -1.44 -9.75
CA PHE A 463 15.70 -1.60 -10.95
C PHE A 463 17.06 -0.91 -10.86
N GLY A 464 17.24 0.01 -9.94
CA GLY A 464 18.49 0.68 -9.63
C GLY A 464 18.36 2.19 -9.47
N ASP A 465 19.24 2.76 -8.67
CA ASP A 465 19.19 4.20 -8.40
C ASP A 465 19.42 5.06 -9.65
N SER A 466 20.15 4.54 -10.66
CA SER A 466 20.29 5.19 -11.97
C SER A 466 18.96 5.40 -12.68
N TYR A 467 18.04 4.44 -12.60
CA TYR A 467 16.70 4.60 -13.17
C TYR A 467 15.92 5.74 -12.50
N VAL A 468 16.06 5.90 -11.18
CA VAL A 468 15.42 7.04 -10.50
C VAL A 468 15.96 8.37 -11.04
N LEU A 469 17.29 8.49 -11.21
CA LEU A 469 17.94 9.70 -11.68
C LEU A 469 17.65 10.00 -13.15
N ASP A 470 17.46 8.96 -13.98
CA ASP A 470 17.12 9.11 -15.39
C ASP A 470 15.66 9.57 -15.60
N TYR A 471 14.76 9.16 -14.72
CA TYR A 471 13.31 9.39 -14.85
C TYR A 471 12.77 10.55 -14.00
N THR A 472 13.50 10.96 -12.96
CA THR A 472 13.01 11.96 -11.99
C THR A 472 14.09 13.01 -11.68
N PRO A 473 13.74 14.20 -11.17
CA PRO A 473 14.69 15.20 -10.73
C PRO A 473 15.28 14.93 -9.32
N ALA A 474 15.23 13.69 -8.84
CA ALA A 474 15.76 13.33 -7.54
C ALA A 474 17.28 13.49 -7.48
N GLU A 475 17.80 13.91 -6.33
CA GLU A 475 19.23 13.95 -6.05
C GLU A 475 19.73 12.58 -5.55
N PRO A 476 20.94 12.12 -5.91
CA PRO A 476 21.46 10.79 -5.50
C PRO A 476 21.46 10.57 -3.98
N ALA A 477 21.66 11.62 -3.19
CA ALA A 477 21.66 11.54 -1.72
C ALA A 477 20.24 11.52 -1.11
N ARG A 478 19.18 11.76 -1.90
CA ARG A 478 17.79 11.97 -1.43
C ARG A 478 16.81 10.94 -1.98
N LEU A 479 17.23 9.72 -2.18
CA LEU A 479 16.36 8.65 -2.69
C LEU A 479 15.44 8.07 -1.61
N LEU A 480 15.83 8.17 -0.36
CA LEU A 480 14.95 7.88 0.78
C LEU A 480 14.04 9.08 1.11
N TRP A 481 13.16 8.90 2.07
CA TRP A 481 12.25 9.95 2.56
C TRP A 481 12.85 10.63 3.80
N PRO A 482 12.63 11.94 4.00
CA PRO A 482 13.02 12.60 5.23
C PRO A 482 12.12 12.20 6.38
N ILE A 483 12.68 12.15 7.58
CA ILE A 483 11.92 12.03 8.83
C ILE A 483 11.43 13.41 9.22
N ASN A 484 10.15 13.55 9.62
CA ASN A 484 9.60 14.83 10.01
C ASN A 484 10.27 15.38 11.29
N GLN A 485 10.36 16.70 11.40
CA GLN A 485 11.00 17.37 12.54
C GLN A 485 10.34 17.03 13.88
N GLY A 486 9.02 16.79 13.90
CA GLY A 486 8.30 16.40 15.11
C GLY A 486 8.75 15.04 15.63
N ALA A 487 8.95 14.04 14.75
CA ALA A 487 9.46 12.73 15.16
C ALA A 487 10.88 12.81 15.73
N LEU A 488 11.76 13.62 15.12
CA LEU A 488 13.12 13.83 15.61
C LEU A 488 13.13 14.54 16.98
N THR A 489 12.22 15.49 17.19
CA THR A 489 12.08 16.20 18.47
C THR A 489 11.56 15.27 19.56
N ASN A 490 10.57 14.43 19.25
CA ASN A 490 9.95 13.52 20.20
C ASN A 490 10.83 12.31 20.55
N ASN A 491 11.74 11.93 19.65
CA ASN A 491 12.69 10.84 19.89
C ASN A 491 14.12 11.30 19.56
N PRO A 492 14.86 11.81 20.54
CA PRO A 492 16.20 12.38 20.35
C PRO A 492 17.28 11.34 19.96
N LEU A 493 16.94 10.05 19.99
CA LEU A 493 17.82 8.98 19.52
C LEU A 493 17.69 8.74 18.01
N LEU A 494 16.66 9.30 17.37
CA LEU A 494 16.54 9.25 15.90
C LEU A 494 17.51 10.24 15.25
N LYS A 495 18.04 9.83 14.12
CA LYS A 495 18.84 10.68 13.23
C LYS A 495 18.07 10.88 11.93
N GLN A 496 18.22 12.07 11.35
CA GLN A 496 17.64 12.37 10.05
C GLN A 496 18.19 11.42 8.98
N THR A 497 17.34 11.06 8.04
CA THR A 497 17.74 10.31 6.83
C THR A 497 18.85 11.06 6.10
N VAL A 498 19.86 10.33 5.64
CA VAL A 498 21.00 10.92 4.91
C VAL A 498 20.50 11.70 3.70
N GLY A 499 21.05 12.91 3.51
CA GLY A 499 20.67 13.83 2.45
C GLY A 499 19.71 14.95 2.86
N TYR A 500 19.20 14.94 4.12
CA TYR A 500 18.26 15.94 4.62
C TYR A 500 18.73 16.63 5.89
#